data_432f82bfad2e11608d3642ce8390bd8c
#
_entry.id   432f82bfad2e11608d3642ce8390bd8c
#
_cell.length_a   1.000
_cell.length_b   1.000
_cell.length_c   1.000
_cell.angle_alpha   90.00
_cell.angle_beta   90.00
_cell.angle_gamma   90.00
#
_symmetry.space_group_name_H-M   'P 1'
#
loop_
_entity.id
_entity.type
_entity.pdbx_description
1 polymer ?
#
loop_
_entity_poly.entity_id
_entity_poly.type
_entity_poly.pdbx_seq_one_letter_code
_entity_poly.pdbx_strand_id
1 'polypeptide(L)'
;LPDLSVPSSASGVVGVYDVSSDWTPIYDKSELPGYYIAIGSSGNQFKNAPTAGRLMAELITAVEAGHDHDSDPVIYRTEHTKQEINLGTFSRKRALNENSSGTVMG
;
A
#
# COMPACT_ATOMS: atom_id res chain seq x y z
N LEU A 1 24.23 -3.15 -23.16
CA LEU A 1 24.91 -4.40 -23.56
C LEU A 1 24.85 -4.53 -25.08
N PRO A 2 25.98 -4.33 -25.78
CA PRO A 2 25.96 -4.30 -27.24
C PRO A 2 25.55 -5.61 -27.91
N ASP A 3 25.72 -6.73 -27.20
CA ASP A 3 25.39 -8.06 -27.74
C ASP A 3 23.98 -8.51 -27.39
N LEU A 4 23.22 -7.67 -26.73
CA LEU A 4 21.83 -8.00 -26.35
C LEU A 4 20.93 -7.91 -27.57
N SER A 5 20.25 -8.99 -27.91
CA SER A 5 19.32 -9.05 -29.04
C SER A 5 18.02 -9.74 -28.65
N VAL A 6 16.99 -9.51 -29.46
CA VAL A 6 15.72 -10.21 -29.30
C VAL A 6 15.87 -11.63 -29.83
N PRO A 7 15.53 -12.67 -29.03
CA PRO A 7 15.59 -14.04 -29.52
C PRO A 7 14.61 -14.28 -30.68
N SER A 8 14.93 -15.24 -31.54
CA SER A 8 14.07 -15.59 -32.68
C SER A 8 12.72 -16.15 -32.24
N SER A 9 12.65 -16.72 -31.04
CA SER A 9 11.41 -17.20 -30.43
C SER A 9 11.25 -16.51 -29.06
N ALA A 10 10.54 -15.38 -29.08
CA ALA A 10 10.27 -14.61 -27.86
C ALA A 10 8.96 -15.07 -27.21
N SER A 11 8.94 -15.12 -25.89
CA SER A 11 7.73 -15.41 -25.11
C SER A 11 7.63 -14.41 -23.95
N GLY A 12 6.45 -14.24 -23.43
CA GLY A 12 6.21 -13.34 -22.33
C GLY A 12 4.81 -13.48 -21.76
N VAL A 13 4.53 -12.73 -20.70
CA VAL A 13 3.22 -12.64 -20.07
C VAL A 13 2.80 -11.19 -19.97
N VAL A 14 1.50 -10.97 -20.00
CA VAL A 14 0.91 -9.66 -19.76
C VAL A 14 0.17 -9.70 -18.43
N GLY A 15 0.41 -8.71 -17.60
CA GLY A 15 -0.27 -8.57 -16.31
C GLY A 15 -0.96 -7.21 -16.20
N VAL A 16 -1.84 -7.10 -15.20
CA VAL A 16 -2.57 -5.87 -14.91
C VAL A 16 -2.28 -5.49 -13.45
N TYR A 17 -1.95 -4.23 -13.24
CA TYR A 17 -1.77 -3.67 -11.89
C TYR A 17 -3.06 -3.03 -11.40
N ASP A 18 -3.32 -3.16 -10.11
CA ASP A 18 -4.32 -2.36 -9.41
C ASP A 18 -3.67 -1.03 -9.02
N VAL A 19 -4.08 0.04 -9.63
CA VAL A 19 -3.45 1.36 -9.48
C VAL A 19 -4.41 2.30 -8.77
N SER A 20 -3.94 2.92 -7.67
CA SER A 20 -4.67 4.03 -7.05
C SER A 20 -4.39 5.34 -7.80
N SER A 21 -5.21 6.38 -7.54
CA SER A 21 -5.09 7.65 -8.25
C SER A 21 -3.71 8.30 -8.12
N ASP A 22 -3.06 8.12 -6.97
CA ASP A 22 -1.75 8.68 -6.69
C ASP A 22 -0.64 7.64 -6.58
N TRP A 23 -0.91 6.40 -7.02
CA TRP A 23 0.00 5.25 -6.97
C TRP A 23 0.45 4.87 -5.55
N THR A 24 -0.19 5.43 -4.52
CA THR A 24 0.03 5.07 -3.13
C THR A 24 -0.98 4.00 -2.73
N PRO A 25 -0.56 2.92 -2.06
CA PRO A 25 -1.49 1.87 -1.66
C PRO A 25 -2.52 2.37 -0.64
N ILE A 26 -3.65 1.70 -0.57
CA ILE A 26 -4.71 1.96 0.40
C ILE A 26 -4.76 0.80 1.38
N TYR A 27 -4.46 1.06 2.64
CA TYR A 27 -4.57 0.13 3.75
C TYR A 27 -5.52 0.76 4.77
N ASP A 28 -6.76 0.28 4.83
CA ASP A 28 -7.78 0.96 5.62
C ASP A 28 -8.93 0.04 6.01
N LYS A 29 -9.77 0.55 6.89
CA LYS A 29 -11.11 0.03 7.08
C LYS A 29 -12.02 0.51 5.96
N SER A 30 -13.15 -0.15 5.77
CA SER A 30 -14.20 0.31 4.86
C SER A 30 -15.31 1.01 5.65
N GLU A 31 -16.33 1.49 4.95
CA GLU A 31 -17.55 2.00 5.58
C GLU A 31 -18.36 0.88 6.24
N LEU A 32 -18.16 -0.36 5.82
CA LEU A 32 -18.85 -1.53 6.37
C LEU A 32 -18.04 -2.07 7.55
N PRO A 33 -18.62 -2.14 8.76
CA PRO A 33 -17.91 -2.66 9.93
C PRO A 33 -17.42 -4.09 9.70
N GLY A 34 -16.17 -4.35 10.08
CA GLY A 34 -15.52 -5.65 9.91
C GLY A 34 -14.96 -5.93 8.51
N TYR A 35 -15.12 -5.01 7.58
CA TYR A 35 -14.57 -5.14 6.23
C TYR A 35 -13.39 -4.20 6.06
N TYR A 36 -12.22 -4.77 5.83
CA TYR A 36 -10.96 -4.04 5.69
C TYR A 36 -10.40 -4.21 4.28
N ILE A 37 -9.62 -3.25 3.83
CA ILE A 37 -9.09 -3.21 2.47
C ILE A 37 -7.57 -3.02 2.46
N ALA A 38 -6.91 -3.73 1.55
CA ALA A 38 -5.50 -3.54 1.23
C ALA A 38 -5.37 -3.67 -0.29
N ILE A 39 -5.37 -2.55 -0.98
CA ILE A 39 -5.46 -2.48 -2.43
C ILE A 39 -4.54 -1.39 -2.98
N GLY A 40 -4.48 -1.27 -4.30
CA GLY A 40 -3.73 -0.21 -4.96
C GLY A 40 -2.23 -0.39 -4.87
N SER A 41 -1.75 -1.63 -5.01
CA SER A 41 -0.31 -1.93 -4.92
C SER A 41 0.51 -1.24 -6.00
N SER A 42 -0.11 -0.86 -7.09
CA SER A 42 0.47 -0.08 -8.19
C SER A 42 1.75 -0.71 -8.77
N GLY A 43 1.87 -2.04 -8.64
CA GLY A 43 2.94 -2.82 -9.24
C GLY A 43 4.27 -2.84 -8.49
N ASN A 44 4.36 -2.22 -7.31
CA ASN A 44 5.65 -2.08 -6.62
C ASN A 44 5.65 -2.48 -5.14
N GLN A 45 4.62 -3.19 -4.66
CA GLN A 45 4.44 -3.46 -3.23
C GLN A 45 4.84 -4.87 -2.78
N PHE A 46 5.30 -5.73 -3.67
CA PHE A 46 5.67 -7.09 -3.28
C PHE A 46 6.71 -7.11 -2.15
N LYS A 47 7.73 -6.27 -2.25
CA LYS A 47 8.79 -6.13 -1.24
C LYS A 47 8.25 -5.65 0.11
N ASN A 48 7.11 -4.98 0.12
CA ASN A 48 6.51 -4.41 1.32
C ASN A 48 5.46 -5.32 1.96
N ALA A 49 5.24 -6.52 1.43
CA ALA A 49 4.18 -7.42 1.91
C ALA A 49 4.25 -7.68 3.43
N PRO A 50 5.41 -7.98 4.02
CA PRO A 50 5.48 -8.18 5.48
C PRO A 50 5.09 -6.93 6.27
N THR A 51 5.54 -5.77 5.81
CA THR A 51 5.20 -4.49 6.45
C THR A 51 3.72 -4.18 6.29
N ALA A 52 3.18 -4.36 5.08
CA ALA A 52 1.75 -4.15 4.83
C ALA A 52 0.88 -5.03 5.73
N GLY A 53 1.25 -6.30 5.89
CA GLY A 53 0.56 -7.21 6.81
C GLY A 53 0.60 -6.73 8.25
N ARG A 54 1.74 -6.22 8.70
CA ARG A 54 1.89 -5.68 10.04
C ARG A 54 1.04 -4.42 10.25
N LEU A 55 1.04 -3.51 9.28
CA LEU A 55 0.23 -2.30 9.34
C LEU A 55 -1.26 -2.63 9.39
N MET A 56 -1.71 -3.59 8.59
CA MET A 56 -3.09 -4.05 8.60
C MET A 56 -3.48 -4.69 9.94
N ALA A 57 -2.59 -5.49 10.52
CA ALA A 57 -2.84 -6.10 11.83
C ALA A 57 -3.01 -5.02 12.92
N GLU A 58 -2.17 -4.01 12.92
CA GLU A 58 -2.27 -2.89 13.86
C GLU A 58 -3.56 -2.09 13.66
N LEU A 59 -3.92 -1.81 12.41
CA LEU A 59 -5.13 -1.09 12.07
C LEU A 59 -6.37 -1.87 12.54
N ILE A 60 -6.46 -3.13 12.19
CA ILE A 60 -7.62 -3.99 12.54
C ILE A 60 -7.75 -4.08 14.05
N THR A 61 -6.65 -4.33 14.77
CA THR A 61 -6.66 -4.42 16.22
C THR A 61 -7.17 -3.13 16.86
N ALA A 62 -6.72 -1.98 16.40
CA ALA A 62 -7.14 -0.69 16.93
C ALA A 62 -8.61 -0.42 16.64
N VAL A 63 -9.07 -0.63 15.40
CA VAL A 63 -10.45 -0.36 15.00
C VAL A 63 -11.43 -1.29 15.73
N GLU A 64 -11.09 -2.57 15.85
CA GLU A 64 -11.94 -3.53 16.59
C GLU A 64 -12.01 -3.21 18.08
N ALA A 65 -11.01 -2.53 18.63
CA ALA A 65 -11.02 -2.03 20.00
C ALA A 65 -11.78 -0.70 20.17
N GLY A 66 -12.37 -0.17 19.10
CA GLY A 66 -13.20 1.04 19.13
C GLY A 66 -12.49 2.32 18.72
N HIS A 67 -11.27 2.25 18.23
CA HIS A 67 -10.52 3.44 17.76
C HIS A 67 -11.13 3.98 16.47
N ASP A 68 -11.39 5.29 16.42
CA ASP A 68 -11.90 5.96 15.22
C ASP A 68 -10.73 6.42 14.35
N HIS A 69 -10.31 5.55 13.45
CA HIS A 69 -9.17 5.81 12.57
C HIS A 69 -9.40 6.98 11.61
N ASP A 70 -10.65 7.25 11.20
CA ASP A 70 -10.94 8.32 10.26
C ASP A 70 -10.69 9.71 10.86
N SER A 71 -11.00 9.90 12.14
CA SER A 71 -10.79 11.17 12.81
C SER A 71 -9.47 11.24 13.55
N ASP A 72 -8.91 10.10 13.94
CA ASP A 72 -7.66 10.00 14.70
C ASP A 72 -6.83 8.84 14.15
N PRO A 73 -6.02 9.06 13.10
CA PRO A 73 -5.30 7.98 12.44
C PRO A 73 -4.43 7.16 13.38
N VAL A 74 -4.46 5.84 13.18
CA VAL A 74 -3.63 4.91 13.94
C VAL A 74 -2.16 5.16 13.62
N ILE A 75 -1.34 5.23 14.66
CA ILE A 75 0.12 5.36 14.55
C ILE A 75 0.75 4.02 14.91
N TYR A 76 1.54 3.48 13.98
CA TYR A 76 2.32 2.27 14.23
C TYR A 76 3.77 2.64 14.51
N ARG A 77 4.32 2.09 15.58
CA ARG A 77 5.73 2.27 15.92
C ARG A 77 6.50 1.00 15.60
N THR A 78 7.52 1.10 14.77
CA THR A 78 8.34 -0.03 14.37
C THR A 78 9.15 -0.56 15.56
N GLU A 79 9.30 -1.90 15.66
CA GLU A 79 9.95 -2.54 16.82
C GLU A 79 11.44 -2.19 16.93
N HIS A 80 12.14 -2.22 15.80
CA HIS A 80 13.60 -2.12 15.81
C HIS A 80 14.09 -0.70 15.60
N THR A 81 13.53 0.01 14.65
CA THR A 81 13.98 1.37 14.32
C THR A 81 13.28 2.45 15.15
N LYS A 82 12.20 2.09 15.85
CA LYS A 82 11.41 3.01 16.68
C LYS A 82 10.84 4.20 15.89
N GLN A 83 10.63 4.03 14.60
CA GLN A 83 10.00 5.05 13.76
C GLN A 83 8.49 4.95 13.85
N GLU A 84 7.82 6.09 13.73
CA GLU A 84 6.36 6.15 13.70
C GLU A 84 5.86 6.20 12.26
N ILE A 85 4.87 5.37 11.97
CA ILE A 85 4.18 5.36 10.68
C ILE A 85 2.73 5.75 10.94
N ASN A 86 2.31 6.88 10.37
CA ASN A 86 0.94 7.33 10.45
C ASN A 86 0.11 6.60 9.38
N LEU A 87 -0.78 5.72 9.81
CA LEU A 87 -1.60 4.92 8.90
C LEU A 87 -2.62 5.75 8.12
N GLY A 88 -2.84 6.99 8.51
CA GLY A 88 -3.64 7.94 7.73
C GLY A 88 -3.05 8.23 6.36
N THR A 89 -1.76 8.05 6.17
CA THR A 89 -1.09 8.16 4.87
C THR A 89 -1.68 7.19 3.84
N PHE A 90 -2.20 6.05 4.29
CA PHE A 90 -2.77 5.02 3.43
C PHE A 90 -4.30 4.97 3.51
N SER A 91 -4.91 5.99 4.10
CA SER A 91 -6.37 6.05 4.26
C SER A 91 -7.07 6.21 2.91
N ARG A 92 -8.25 5.60 2.79
CA ARG A 92 -9.14 5.82 1.64
C ARG A 92 -9.62 7.26 1.54
N LYS A 93 -9.58 8.00 2.65
CA LYS A 93 -10.01 9.40 2.76
C LYS A 93 -8.85 10.40 2.70
N ARG A 94 -7.63 9.94 2.47
CA ARG A 94 -6.47 10.81 2.43
C ARG A 94 -6.52 11.80 1.27
N ALA A 95 -5.80 12.91 1.39
CA ALA A 95 -5.50 13.75 0.26
C ALA A 95 -4.58 13.00 -0.71
N LEU A 96 -4.70 13.27 -2.02
CA LEU A 96 -3.84 12.65 -3.02
C LEU A 96 -2.39 13.11 -2.82
N ASN A 97 -1.46 12.18 -3.02
CA ASN A 97 -0.03 12.48 -2.98
C ASN A 97 0.39 13.16 -4.28
N GLU A 98 0.52 14.48 -4.23
CA GLU A 98 0.89 15.28 -5.41
C GLU A 98 2.34 15.08 -5.84
N ASN A 99 3.17 14.49 -4.98
CA ASN A 99 4.58 14.21 -5.27
C ASN A 99 4.79 12.80 -5.87
N SER A 100 3.72 12.07 -6.15
CA SER A 100 3.83 10.77 -6.79
C SER A 100 4.34 10.92 -8.23
N SER A 101 5.28 10.05 -8.61
CA SER A 101 5.78 9.99 -9.99
C SER A 101 4.74 9.43 -10.96
N GLY A 102 3.71 8.75 -10.47
CA GLY A 102 2.72 8.06 -11.29
C GLY A 102 3.28 6.87 -12.04
N THR A 103 4.32 6.23 -11.51
CA THR A 103 4.97 5.07 -12.12
C THR A 103 5.23 3.99 -11.08
N VAL A 104 5.52 2.76 -11.58
CA VAL A 104 5.91 1.64 -10.71
C VAL A 104 7.23 1.87 -9.97
N MET A 105 8.00 2.85 -10.39
CA MET A 105 9.29 3.18 -9.77
C MET A 105 9.15 4.10 -8.55
N GLY A 106 7.99 4.56 -8.28
CA GLY A 106 7.72 5.36 -7.11
C GLY A 106 6.78 6.46 -7.30
#